data_85cd553635f31fbef3f0311a5b7a32e0
#
_entry.id   85cd553635f31fbef3f0311a5b7a32e0
#
_cell.length_a   1.000
_cell.length_b   1.000
_cell.length_c   1.000
_cell.angle_alpha   90.00
_cell.angle_beta   90.00
_cell.angle_gamma   90.00
#
_symmetry.space_group_name_H-M   'P 1'
#
loop_
_entity.id
_entity.type
_entity.pdbx_description
1 polymer ?
#
loop_
_entity_poly.entity_id
_entity_poly.type
_entity_poly.pdbx_seq_one_letter_code
_entity_poly.pdbx_strand_id
1 'polypeptide(L)'
;WNELGIHFDAITTGFMASERQAKLVARYCREQAALGTDIYVDPVMGDYGKLYGGASESTVRCMKEMLSVSHLCFPNYTEACLLTDSEYKEEGISEKETYELIDKLRAIGSHSVLITSCIVEGQHAVVGFNHLTEEYFLLPYEEIPVQFPGTGDIFSSIIVGRLKDGDQLRHATRIAMDTLRNWIDINKDDKDKNRGIPIERHLGDL
;
A
#
# COMPACT_ATOMS: atom_id res chain seq x y z
N TRP A 1 -11.42 3.16 -22.67
CA TRP A 1 -11.22 4.52 -22.15
C TRP A 1 -10.42 5.37 -23.15
N ASN A 2 -9.29 4.91 -23.66
CA ASN A 2 -8.48 5.65 -24.64
C ASN A 2 -9.31 6.07 -25.89
N GLU A 3 -10.15 5.16 -26.43
CA GLU A 3 -11.03 5.44 -27.59
C GLU A 3 -12.10 6.50 -27.27
N LEU A 4 -12.46 6.66 -25.99
CA LEU A 4 -13.43 7.65 -25.53
C LEU A 4 -12.79 8.97 -25.10
N GLY A 5 -11.45 9.07 -25.19
CA GLY A 5 -10.73 10.27 -24.75
C GLY A 5 -10.79 10.52 -23.24
N ILE A 6 -11.04 9.48 -22.43
CA ILE A 6 -11.09 9.59 -20.97
C ILE A 6 -9.67 9.60 -20.43
N HIS A 7 -9.34 10.59 -19.62
CA HIS A 7 -8.10 10.71 -18.88
C HIS A 7 -8.36 10.57 -17.38
N PHE A 8 -7.41 10.00 -16.67
CA PHE A 8 -7.47 9.81 -15.23
C PHE A 8 -6.33 10.58 -14.56
N ASP A 9 -6.60 11.22 -13.43
CA ASP A 9 -5.58 11.87 -12.61
C ASP A 9 -4.73 10.85 -11.85
N ALA A 10 -5.35 9.71 -11.52
CA ALA A 10 -4.72 8.61 -10.79
C ALA A 10 -5.28 7.24 -11.21
N ILE A 11 -4.43 6.23 -11.14
CA ILE A 11 -4.81 4.81 -11.25
C ILE A 11 -4.29 4.09 -10.02
N THR A 12 -5.18 3.42 -9.29
CA THR A 12 -4.82 2.51 -8.21
C THR A 12 -4.97 1.07 -8.67
N THR A 13 -4.02 0.22 -8.28
CA THR A 13 -4.06 -1.21 -8.57
C THR A 13 -3.91 -2.01 -7.29
N GLY A 14 -4.52 -3.19 -7.23
CA GLY A 14 -4.47 -4.13 -6.13
C GLY A 14 -4.22 -5.55 -6.63
N PHE A 15 -5.01 -6.51 -6.18
CA PHE A 15 -4.85 -7.92 -6.49
C PHE A 15 -4.85 -8.23 -8.01
N MET A 16 -3.85 -9.01 -8.44
CA MET A 16 -3.69 -9.49 -9.82
C MET A 16 -3.89 -11.01 -9.89
N ALA A 17 -4.94 -11.45 -10.58
CA ALA A 17 -5.30 -12.85 -10.66
C ALA A 17 -4.40 -13.69 -11.59
N SER A 18 -3.58 -13.07 -12.45
CA SER A 18 -2.69 -13.78 -13.38
C SER A 18 -1.58 -12.89 -13.94
N GLU A 19 -0.47 -13.52 -14.38
CA GLU A 19 0.62 -12.82 -15.09
C GLU A 19 0.13 -12.06 -16.33
N ARG A 20 -0.82 -12.64 -17.08
CA ARG A 20 -1.37 -11.98 -18.26
C ARG A 20 -2.08 -10.67 -17.87
N GLN A 21 -2.85 -10.70 -16.79
CA GLN A 21 -3.51 -9.50 -16.28
C GLN A 21 -2.49 -8.46 -15.81
N ALA A 22 -1.51 -8.85 -15.00
CA ALA A 22 -0.48 -7.95 -14.52
C ALA A 22 0.29 -7.26 -15.66
N LYS A 23 0.73 -8.02 -16.68
CA LYS A 23 1.39 -7.47 -17.86
C LYS A 23 0.52 -6.50 -18.64
N LEU A 24 -0.78 -6.80 -18.79
CA LEU A 24 -1.72 -5.91 -19.47
C LEU A 24 -1.90 -4.61 -18.69
N VAL A 25 -2.12 -4.71 -17.37
CA VAL A 25 -2.32 -3.54 -16.49
C VAL A 25 -1.04 -2.71 -16.40
N ALA A 26 0.14 -3.33 -16.21
CA ALA A 26 1.40 -2.60 -16.17
C ALA A 26 1.68 -1.85 -17.47
N ARG A 27 1.38 -2.44 -18.64
CA ARG A 27 1.49 -1.75 -19.91
C ARG A 27 0.57 -0.54 -19.96
N TYR A 28 -0.70 -0.71 -19.60
CA TYR A 28 -1.67 0.39 -19.56
C TYR A 28 -1.23 1.50 -18.59
N CYS A 29 -0.75 1.14 -17.41
CA CYS A 29 -0.22 2.10 -16.45
C CYS A 29 0.97 2.90 -17.01
N ARG A 30 1.91 2.26 -17.73
CA ARG A 30 3.01 2.97 -18.40
C ARG A 30 2.51 3.97 -19.44
N GLU A 31 1.51 3.57 -20.24
CA GLU A 31 0.90 4.44 -21.25
C GLU A 31 0.23 5.65 -20.58
N GLN A 32 -0.50 5.43 -19.48
CA GLN A 32 -1.18 6.50 -18.75
C GLN A 32 -0.19 7.40 -17.98
N ALA A 33 0.85 6.84 -17.37
CA ALA A 33 1.90 7.61 -16.71
C ALA A 33 2.60 8.58 -17.68
N ALA A 34 2.83 8.15 -18.92
CA ALA A 34 3.37 9.01 -19.97
C ALA A 34 2.44 10.17 -20.35
N LEU A 35 1.15 10.10 -20.01
CA LEU A 35 0.15 11.15 -20.19
C LEU A 35 -0.07 11.99 -18.92
N GLY A 36 0.68 11.74 -17.85
CA GLY A 36 0.62 12.50 -16.60
C GLY A 36 -0.28 11.89 -15.51
N THR A 37 -0.76 10.66 -15.70
CA THR A 37 -1.54 9.94 -14.68
C THR A 37 -0.61 9.39 -13.60
N ASP A 38 -0.92 9.62 -12.33
CA ASP A 38 -0.19 9.01 -11.21
C ASP A 38 -0.60 7.54 -11.02
N ILE A 39 0.39 6.68 -10.80
CA ILE A 39 0.18 5.25 -10.64
C ILE A 39 0.49 4.84 -9.20
N TYR A 40 -0.51 4.25 -8.54
CA TYR A 40 -0.46 3.78 -7.17
C TYR A 40 -0.64 2.26 -7.14
N VAL A 41 0.28 1.54 -6.49
CA VAL A 41 0.30 0.08 -6.52
C VAL A 41 0.22 -0.48 -5.11
N ASP A 42 -0.85 -1.21 -4.82
CA ASP A 42 -0.95 -2.09 -3.65
C ASP A 42 -0.63 -3.53 -4.12
N PRO A 43 0.52 -4.09 -3.72
CA PRO A 43 0.99 -5.38 -4.24
C PRO A 43 0.38 -6.57 -3.48
N VAL A 44 -0.93 -6.63 -3.38
CA VAL A 44 -1.69 -7.61 -2.60
C VAL A 44 -1.30 -9.05 -2.96
N MET A 45 -0.56 -9.73 -2.06
CA MET A 45 -0.14 -11.13 -2.29
C MET A 45 0.11 -11.94 -1.02
N GLY A 46 0.22 -11.33 0.15
CA GLY A 46 0.54 -12.07 1.37
C GLY A 46 0.45 -11.26 2.65
N ASP A 47 0.48 -11.95 3.78
CA ASP A 47 0.54 -11.36 5.12
C ASP A 47 1.13 -12.35 6.13
N TYR A 48 1.55 -11.88 7.30
CA TYR A 48 2.15 -12.70 8.38
C TYR A 48 3.29 -13.61 7.89
N GLY A 49 4.18 -13.07 7.06
CA GLY A 49 5.34 -13.79 6.51
C GLY A 49 5.01 -14.84 5.43
N LYS A 50 3.78 -14.88 4.92
CA LYS A 50 3.32 -15.93 3.98
C LYS A 50 2.53 -15.36 2.82
N LEU A 51 2.66 -16.00 1.67
CA LEU A 51 1.76 -15.75 0.54
C LEU A 51 0.34 -16.21 0.86
N TYR A 52 -0.67 -15.50 0.33
CA TYR A 52 -2.06 -15.93 0.41
C TYR A 52 -2.29 -17.22 -0.37
N GLY A 53 -3.34 -17.96 -0.01
CA GLY A 53 -3.74 -19.16 -0.72
C GLY A 53 -3.99 -18.88 -2.22
N GLY A 54 -3.31 -19.63 -3.08
CA GLY A 54 -3.36 -19.43 -4.53
C GLY A 54 -2.31 -18.49 -5.11
N ALA A 55 -1.62 -17.69 -4.28
CA ALA A 55 -0.46 -16.92 -4.71
C ALA A 55 0.80 -17.80 -4.78
N SER A 56 1.76 -17.42 -5.62
CA SER A 56 3.00 -18.16 -5.86
C SER A 56 4.13 -17.20 -6.23
N GLU A 57 5.31 -17.74 -6.49
CA GLU A 57 6.43 -16.95 -7.02
C GLU A 57 6.08 -16.16 -8.30
N SER A 58 5.17 -16.69 -9.11
CA SER A 58 4.70 -15.95 -10.29
C SER A 58 3.92 -14.70 -9.91
N THR A 59 3.17 -14.73 -8.79
CA THR A 59 2.49 -13.56 -8.25
C THR A 59 3.50 -12.50 -7.82
N VAL A 60 4.58 -12.90 -7.11
CA VAL A 60 5.66 -11.98 -6.72
C VAL A 60 6.29 -11.30 -7.94
N ARG A 61 6.58 -12.08 -9.01
CA ARG A 61 7.11 -11.50 -10.26
C ARG A 61 6.15 -10.49 -10.89
N CYS A 62 4.84 -10.80 -10.88
CA CYS A 62 3.82 -9.88 -11.37
C CYS A 62 3.82 -8.56 -10.59
N MET A 63 3.91 -8.64 -9.26
CA MET A 63 3.93 -7.46 -8.41
C MET A 63 5.23 -6.66 -8.57
N LYS A 64 6.39 -7.30 -8.76
CA LYS A 64 7.63 -6.60 -9.13
C LYS A 64 7.46 -5.82 -10.45
N GLU A 65 6.76 -6.38 -11.45
CA GLU A 65 6.46 -5.66 -12.70
C GLU A 65 5.52 -4.47 -12.46
N MET A 66 4.51 -4.61 -11.59
CA MET A 66 3.64 -3.50 -11.22
C MET A 66 4.38 -2.39 -10.48
N LEU A 67 5.28 -2.73 -9.55
CA LEU A 67 6.10 -1.73 -8.86
C LEU A 67 6.98 -0.93 -9.81
N SER A 68 7.46 -1.55 -10.90
CA SER A 68 8.33 -0.87 -11.88
C SER A 68 7.67 0.31 -12.60
N VAL A 69 6.37 0.51 -12.43
CA VAL A 69 5.59 1.60 -13.05
C VAL A 69 4.93 2.49 -12.00
N SER A 70 5.17 2.26 -10.70
CA SER A 70 4.48 2.95 -9.63
C SER A 70 5.16 4.27 -9.24
N HIS A 71 4.34 5.30 -9.03
CA HIS A 71 4.77 6.54 -8.37
C HIS A 71 4.81 6.37 -6.85
N LEU A 72 3.93 5.54 -6.30
CA LEU A 72 3.90 5.16 -4.90
C LEU A 72 3.38 3.73 -4.76
N CYS A 73 4.01 2.91 -3.93
CA CYS A 73 3.52 1.57 -3.59
C CYS A 73 3.20 1.44 -2.08
N PHE A 74 2.26 0.53 -1.76
CA PHE A 74 1.71 0.32 -0.42
C PHE A 74 1.90 -1.13 0.08
N PRO A 75 3.07 -1.76 -0.02
CA PRO A 75 3.22 -3.10 0.51
C PRO A 75 3.02 -3.12 2.04
N ASN A 76 2.47 -4.21 2.58
CA ASN A 76 2.69 -4.53 3.98
C ASN A 76 4.11 -5.08 4.18
N TYR A 77 4.53 -5.28 5.43
CA TYR A 77 5.91 -5.74 5.73
C TYR A 77 6.21 -7.12 5.11
N THR A 78 5.24 -8.04 5.09
CA THR A 78 5.38 -9.34 4.42
C THR A 78 5.63 -9.18 2.93
N GLU A 79 4.83 -8.38 2.27
CA GLU A 79 4.93 -8.11 0.84
C GLU A 79 6.24 -7.41 0.48
N ALA A 80 6.66 -6.46 1.32
CA ALA A 80 7.95 -5.81 1.17
C ALA A 80 9.11 -6.82 1.23
N CYS A 81 9.08 -7.76 2.17
CA CYS A 81 10.07 -8.84 2.26
C CYS A 81 10.04 -9.75 1.02
N LEU A 82 8.86 -10.17 0.59
CA LEU A 82 8.70 -11.04 -0.59
C LEU A 82 9.18 -10.36 -1.89
N LEU A 83 8.88 -9.07 -2.06
CA LEU A 83 9.30 -8.29 -3.23
C LEU A 83 10.81 -8.06 -3.29
N THR A 84 11.47 -7.98 -2.16
CA THR A 84 12.89 -7.66 -2.05
C THR A 84 13.78 -8.86 -1.77
N ASP A 85 13.19 -10.06 -1.73
CA ASP A 85 13.86 -11.30 -1.34
C ASP A 85 14.57 -11.17 0.02
N SER A 86 13.95 -10.43 0.96
CA SER A 86 14.43 -10.20 2.33
C SER A 86 13.76 -11.16 3.31
N GLU A 87 14.45 -11.50 4.39
CA GLU A 87 13.92 -12.35 5.44
C GLU A 87 12.81 -11.61 6.22
N TYR A 88 11.68 -12.28 6.43
CA TYR A 88 10.61 -11.80 7.32
C TYR A 88 10.97 -12.15 8.76
N LYS A 89 10.98 -11.16 9.65
CA LYS A 89 11.25 -11.32 11.08
C LYS A 89 9.98 -10.99 11.88
N GLU A 90 9.45 -11.98 12.56
CA GLU A 90 8.20 -11.84 13.32
C GLU A 90 8.37 -10.87 14.51
N GLU A 91 9.54 -10.83 15.12
CA GLU A 91 9.90 -9.90 16.20
C GLU A 91 10.10 -8.45 15.74
N GLY A 92 10.09 -8.23 14.43
CA GLY A 92 10.33 -6.92 13.83
C GLY A 92 11.79 -6.64 13.46
N ILE A 93 12.05 -5.42 13.05
CA ILE A 93 13.33 -4.96 12.53
C ILE A 93 13.71 -3.59 13.11
N SER A 94 14.97 -3.20 12.97
CA SER A 94 15.42 -1.85 13.31
C SER A 94 14.97 -0.81 12.30
N GLU A 95 14.98 0.46 12.70
CA GLU A 95 14.69 1.59 11.80
C GLU A 95 15.61 1.57 10.56
N LYS A 96 16.90 1.27 10.76
CA LYS A 96 17.85 1.15 9.64
C LYS A 96 17.47 0.07 8.64
N GLU A 97 17.06 -1.11 9.11
CA GLU A 97 16.62 -2.20 8.23
C GLU A 97 15.35 -1.84 7.48
N THR A 98 14.43 -1.02 8.06
CA THR A 98 13.25 -0.53 7.34
C THR A 98 13.65 0.38 6.18
N TYR A 99 14.62 1.26 6.36
CA TYR A 99 15.11 2.13 5.29
C TYR A 99 15.83 1.34 4.19
N GLU A 100 16.62 0.34 4.55
CA GLU A 100 17.24 -0.58 3.58
C GLU A 100 16.18 -1.35 2.76
N LEU A 101 15.07 -1.74 3.40
CA LEU A 101 13.93 -2.40 2.74
C LEU A 101 13.22 -1.46 1.76
N ILE A 102 13.00 -0.21 2.15
CA ILE A 102 12.45 0.85 1.28
C ILE A 102 13.36 1.06 0.07
N ASP A 103 14.67 1.16 0.25
CA ASP A 103 15.63 1.36 -0.86
C ASP A 103 15.62 0.20 -1.86
N LYS A 104 15.47 -1.04 -1.38
CA LYS A 104 15.30 -2.20 -2.25
C LYS A 104 14.02 -2.13 -3.08
N LEU A 105 12.89 -1.70 -2.48
CA LEU A 105 11.63 -1.49 -3.21
C LEU A 105 11.76 -0.38 -4.25
N ARG A 106 12.43 0.71 -3.92
CA ARG A 106 12.74 1.79 -4.87
C ARG A 106 13.63 1.31 -6.01
N ALA A 107 14.58 0.43 -5.73
CA ALA A 107 15.42 -0.17 -6.77
C ALA A 107 14.65 -1.07 -7.76
N ILE A 108 13.48 -1.60 -7.39
CA ILE A 108 12.56 -2.29 -8.30
C ILE A 108 11.89 -1.31 -9.25
N GLY A 109 11.68 -0.04 -8.83
CA GLY A 109 11.16 1.02 -9.69
C GLY A 109 10.16 1.97 -9.06
N SER A 110 9.64 1.71 -7.86
CA SER A 110 8.72 2.63 -7.20
C SER A 110 9.42 3.93 -6.78
N HIS A 111 8.82 5.08 -7.08
CA HIS A 111 9.41 6.36 -6.69
C HIS A 111 9.29 6.59 -5.18
N SER A 112 8.08 6.56 -4.65
CA SER A 112 7.79 6.63 -3.21
C SER A 112 7.30 5.30 -2.68
N VAL A 113 7.46 5.06 -1.38
CA VAL A 113 7.12 3.79 -0.72
C VAL A 113 6.44 4.07 0.60
N LEU A 114 5.39 3.31 0.92
CA LEU A 114 4.81 3.19 2.26
C LEU A 114 4.71 1.72 2.62
N ILE A 115 5.43 1.29 3.64
CA ILE A 115 5.32 -0.08 4.18
C ILE A 115 4.44 -0.04 5.41
N THR A 116 3.35 -0.79 5.39
CA THR A 116 2.42 -0.95 6.52
C THR A 116 2.77 -2.18 7.35
N SER A 117 2.18 -2.28 8.54
CA SER A 117 2.31 -3.44 9.44
C SER A 117 3.75 -3.78 9.81
N CYS A 118 4.65 -2.79 9.86
CA CYS A 118 5.99 -2.97 10.39
C CYS A 118 5.97 -3.04 11.92
N ILE A 119 6.84 -3.86 12.48
CA ILE A 119 7.25 -3.77 13.88
C ILE A 119 8.68 -3.22 13.89
N VAL A 120 8.85 -2.00 14.37
CA VAL A 120 10.14 -1.32 14.39
C VAL A 120 10.54 -1.12 15.85
N GLU A 121 11.64 -1.75 16.25
CA GLU A 121 12.14 -1.70 17.64
C GLU A 121 11.04 -2.01 18.68
N GLY A 122 10.17 -2.98 18.36
CA GLY A 122 9.08 -3.44 19.22
C GLY A 122 7.80 -2.59 19.17
N GLN A 123 7.71 -1.60 18.29
CA GLN A 123 6.55 -0.74 18.13
C GLN A 123 5.95 -0.89 16.72
N HIS A 124 4.63 -1.01 16.62
CA HIS A 124 3.94 -0.98 15.32
C HIS A 124 4.10 0.38 14.66
N ALA A 125 4.43 0.38 13.36
CA ALA A 125 4.65 1.59 12.60
C ALA A 125 4.27 1.43 11.12
N VAL A 126 3.92 2.55 10.49
CA VAL A 126 4.00 2.74 9.05
C VAL A 126 5.31 3.46 8.76
N VAL A 127 6.11 2.91 7.85
CA VAL A 127 7.36 3.53 7.41
C VAL A 127 7.26 3.96 5.96
N GLY A 128 7.88 5.06 5.61
CA GLY A 128 7.77 5.61 4.27
C GLY A 128 8.97 6.38 3.78
N PHE A 129 9.01 6.56 2.47
CA PHE A 129 9.93 7.45 1.76
C PHE A 129 9.14 8.29 0.76
N ASN A 130 9.34 9.59 0.83
CA ASN A 130 8.77 10.53 -0.12
C ASN A 130 9.82 10.95 -1.15
N HIS A 131 9.62 10.58 -2.41
CA HIS A 131 10.52 10.93 -3.52
C HIS A 131 10.64 12.45 -3.75
N LEU A 132 9.55 13.21 -3.52
CA LEU A 132 9.56 14.66 -3.78
C LEU A 132 10.40 15.44 -2.77
N THR A 133 10.48 14.98 -1.53
CA THR A 133 11.27 15.63 -0.46
C THR A 133 12.55 14.87 -0.14
N GLU A 134 12.73 13.67 -0.72
CA GLU A 134 13.83 12.74 -0.43
C GLU A 134 13.97 12.39 1.06
N GLU A 135 12.82 12.32 1.77
CA GLU A 135 12.78 12.08 3.21
C GLU A 135 12.20 10.71 3.54
N TYR A 136 12.88 10.00 4.45
CA TYR A 136 12.32 8.86 5.16
C TYR A 136 11.50 9.34 6.34
N PHE A 137 10.46 8.59 6.68
CA PHE A 137 9.69 8.85 7.88
C PHE A 137 9.14 7.56 8.50
N LEU A 138 8.93 7.60 9.80
CA LEU A 138 8.33 6.55 10.59
C LEU A 138 7.16 7.15 11.38
N LEU A 139 6.00 6.51 11.31
CA LEU A 139 4.78 6.91 11.99
C LEU A 139 4.30 5.77 12.88
N PRO A 140 4.57 5.82 14.19
CA PRO A 140 4.12 4.78 15.10
C PRO A 140 2.61 4.82 15.33
N TYR A 141 2.04 3.64 15.68
CA TYR A 141 0.66 3.51 16.08
C TYR A 141 0.47 2.40 17.13
N GLU A 142 -0.67 2.46 17.83
CA GLU A 142 -1.12 1.38 18.69
C GLU A 142 -2.09 0.50 17.93
N GLU A 143 -1.82 -0.80 17.90
CA GLU A 143 -2.69 -1.76 17.24
C GLU A 143 -3.99 -1.96 18.01
N ILE A 144 -5.11 -1.92 17.31
CA ILE A 144 -6.39 -2.39 17.84
C ILE A 144 -6.50 -3.87 17.46
N PRO A 145 -6.64 -4.81 18.42
CA PRO A 145 -6.58 -6.24 18.15
C PRO A 145 -7.86 -6.77 17.47
N VAL A 146 -8.25 -6.13 16.40
CA VAL A 146 -9.42 -6.47 15.58
C VAL A 146 -9.05 -6.36 14.11
N GLN A 147 -9.40 -7.37 13.34
CA GLN A 147 -9.14 -7.39 11.90
C GLN A 147 -10.44 -7.20 11.12
N PHE A 148 -10.37 -6.30 10.14
CA PHE A 148 -11.38 -6.11 9.11
C PHE A 148 -10.75 -6.30 7.73
N PRO A 149 -11.35 -7.11 6.84
CA PRO A 149 -10.90 -7.15 5.45
C PRO A 149 -11.10 -5.80 4.77
N GLY A 150 -10.19 -5.44 3.86
CA GLY A 150 -10.26 -4.21 3.09
C GLY A 150 -9.66 -2.97 3.79
N THR A 151 -9.06 -3.09 4.97
CA THR A 151 -8.41 -1.96 5.65
C THR A 151 -7.24 -1.39 4.85
N GLY A 152 -6.50 -2.22 4.12
CA GLY A 152 -5.45 -1.78 3.19
C GLY A 152 -6.01 -0.92 2.05
N ASP A 153 -7.13 -1.36 1.44
CA ASP A 153 -7.80 -0.62 0.37
C ASP A 153 -8.32 0.75 0.86
N ILE A 154 -8.89 0.79 2.08
CA ILE A 154 -9.33 2.06 2.70
C ILE A 154 -8.14 2.98 2.93
N PHE A 155 -7.06 2.46 3.52
CA PHE A 155 -5.85 3.21 3.81
C PHE A 155 -5.24 3.84 2.56
N SER A 156 -5.00 3.04 1.53
CA SER A 156 -4.43 3.50 0.26
C SER A 156 -5.34 4.50 -0.45
N SER A 157 -6.66 4.28 -0.43
CA SER A 157 -7.65 5.17 -1.07
C SER A 157 -7.68 6.55 -0.41
N ILE A 158 -7.64 6.62 0.94
CA ILE A 158 -7.58 7.91 1.65
C ILE A 158 -6.29 8.65 1.27
N ILE A 159 -5.14 7.97 1.26
CA ILE A 159 -3.87 8.58 0.90
C ILE A 159 -3.91 9.13 -0.52
N VAL A 160 -4.39 8.34 -1.48
CA VAL A 160 -4.49 8.80 -2.88
C VAL A 160 -5.39 10.03 -3.00
N GLY A 161 -6.55 10.06 -2.35
CA GLY A 161 -7.43 11.22 -2.32
C GLY A 161 -6.71 12.45 -1.78
N ARG A 162 -6.08 12.32 -0.61
CA ARG A 162 -5.34 13.43 0.04
C ARG A 162 -4.16 13.94 -0.79
N LEU A 163 -3.42 13.04 -1.46
CA LEU A 163 -2.33 13.45 -2.37
C LEU A 163 -2.87 14.22 -3.58
N LYS A 164 -4.03 13.83 -4.12
CA LYS A 164 -4.67 14.55 -5.24
C LYS A 164 -5.24 15.90 -4.81
N ASP A 165 -5.57 16.08 -3.54
CA ASP A 165 -5.93 17.37 -2.93
C ASP A 165 -4.70 18.25 -2.61
N GLY A 166 -3.47 17.73 -2.81
CA GLY A 166 -2.23 18.49 -2.66
C GLY A 166 -1.52 18.30 -1.31
N ASP A 167 -1.94 17.35 -0.49
CA ASP A 167 -1.26 17.06 0.77
C ASP A 167 0.13 16.43 0.53
N GLN A 168 1.02 16.63 1.50
CA GLN A 168 2.31 15.94 1.58
C GLN A 168 2.11 14.47 1.98
N LEU A 169 2.90 13.54 1.42
CA LEU A 169 2.77 12.09 1.66
C LEU A 169 2.73 11.73 3.15
N ARG A 170 3.64 12.26 3.97
CA ARG A 170 3.67 12.00 5.41
C ARG A 170 2.38 12.45 6.12
N HIS A 171 1.83 13.61 5.71
CA HIS A 171 0.59 14.15 6.28
C HIS A 171 -0.61 13.31 5.86
N ALA A 172 -0.74 13.01 4.58
CA ALA A 172 -1.77 12.11 4.04
C ALA A 172 -1.76 10.74 4.73
N THR A 173 -0.56 10.19 4.96
CA THR A 173 -0.39 8.92 5.69
C THR A 173 -0.92 9.03 7.12
N ARG A 174 -0.62 10.10 7.86
CA ARG A 174 -1.11 10.30 9.22
C ARG A 174 -2.64 10.40 9.26
N ILE A 175 -3.24 11.17 8.34
CA ILE A 175 -4.70 11.27 8.23
C ILE A 175 -5.32 9.91 7.97
N ALA A 176 -4.78 9.13 7.05
CA ALA A 176 -5.29 7.78 6.74
C ALA A 176 -5.21 6.85 7.97
N MET A 177 -4.10 6.88 8.71
CA MET A 177 -3.93 6.10 9.94
C MET A 177 -4.95 6.48 11.01
N ASP A 178 -5.13 7.77 11.25
CA ASP A 178 -6.02 8.28 12.29
C ASP A 178 -7.50 8.00 11.93
N THR A 179 -7.87 8.20 10.67
CA THR A 179 -9.21 7.89 10.14
C THR A 179 -9.51 6.40 10.26
N LEU A 180 -8.60 5.55 9.79
CA LEU A 180 -8.78 4.10 9.83
C LEU A 180 -8.85 3.58 11.26
N ARG A 181 -7.98 4.08 12.17
CA ARG A 181 -8.04 3.76 13.59
C ARG A 181 -9.41 4.10 14.19
N ASN A 182 -9.92 5.30 13.92
CA ASN A 182 -11.25 5.73 14.40
C ASN A 182 -12.35 4.81 13.88
N TRP A 183 -12.34 4.47 12.59
CA TRP A 183 -13.35 3.61 12.01
C TRP A 183 -13.28 2.16 12.53
N ILE A 184 -12.07 1.64 12.77
CA ILE A 184 -11.89 0.34 13.44
C ILE A 184 -12.43 0.39 14.86
N ASP A 185 -12.12 1.43 15.63
CA ASP A 185 -12.55 1.57 17.02
C ASP A 185 -14.08 1.65 17.16
N ILE A 186 -14.74 2.40 16.27
CA ILE A 186 -16.21 2.50 16.23
C ILE A 186 -16.86 1.16 15.88
N ASN A 187 -16.26 0.37 14.98
CA ASN A 187 -16.85 -0.88 14.48
C ASN A 187 -16.29 -2.15 15.14
N LYS A 188 -15.39 -2.04 16.12
CA LYS A 188 -14.69 -3.19 16.73
C LYS A 188 -15.61 -4.23 17.36
N ASP A 189 -16.81 -3.83 17.80
CA ASP A 189 -17.80 -4.69 18.43
C ASP A 189 -18.83 -5.28 17.43
N ASP A 190 -18.71 -4.97 16.14
CA ASP A 190 -19.58 -5.53 15.12
C ASP A 190 -19.47 -7.05 15.06
N LYS A 191 -20.64 -7.73 15.01
CA LYS A 191 -20.71 -9.20 15.05
C LYS A 191 -20.17 -9.86 13.77
N ASP A 192 -20.33 -9.23 12.64
CA ASP A 192 -19.91 -9.74 11.33
C ASP A 192 -18.79 -8.89 10.74
N LYS A 193 -17.58 -9.11 11.21
CA LYS A 193 -16.37 -8.41 10.76
C LYS A 193 -15.96 -8.77 9.33
N ASN A 194 -16.43 -9.93 8.81
CA ASN A 194 -16.09 -10.38 7.46
C ASN A 194 -16.66 -9.46 6.35
N ARG A 195 -17.61 -8.61 6.70
CA ARG A 195 -18.16 -7.59 5.78
C ARG A 195 -17.25 -6.39 5.59
N GLY A 196 -16.18 -6.30 6.35
CA GLY A 196 -15.34 -5.11 6.39
C GLY A 196 -15.98 -3.95 7.17
N ILE A 197 -15.33 -2.80 7.13
CA ILE A 197 -15.85 -1.57 7.73
C ILE A 197 -16.95 -1.00 6.80
N PRO A 198 -18.12 -0.60 7.34
CA PRO A 198 -19.20 -0.01 6.53
C PRO A 198 -18.87 1.44 6.15
N ILE A 199 -18.00 1.61 5.17
CA ILE A 199 -17.42 2.91 4.76
C ILE A 199 -18.48 3.94 4.40
N GLU A 200 -19.64 3.52 3.87
CA GLU A 200 -20.75 4.42 3.49
C GLU A 200 -21.29 5.22 4.68
N ARG A 201 -21.11 4.72 5.91
CA ARG A 201 -21.53 5.41 7.14
C ARG A 201 -20.53 6.48 7.58
N HIS A 202 -19.32 6.46 7.04
CA HIS A 202 -18.18 7.23 7.50
C HIS A 202 -17.68 8.23 6.47
N LEU A 203 -18.25 8.26 5.24
CA LEU A 203 -17.80 9.15 4.17
C LEU A 203 -17.87 10.66 4.52
N GLY A 204 -18.68 11.02 5.50
CA GLY A 204 -18.77 12.40 5.98
C GLY A 204 -17.61 12.82 6.90
N ASP A 205 -16.72 11.89 7.26
CA ASP A 205 -15.57 12.13 8.16
C ASP A 205 -14.28 12.43 7.38
N LEU A 206 -14.31 12.33 6.03
CA LEU A 206 -13.17 12.50 5.12
C LEU A 206 -12.92 13.94 4.68
#